data_7f9b0af63083f7ddfc9420639a6b3cdf
#
_entry.id   7f9b0af63083f7ddfc9420639a6b3cdf
#
_cell.length_a   1.000
_cell.length_b   1.000
_cell.length_c   1.000
_cell.angle_alpha   90.00
_cell.angle_beta   90.00
_cell.angle_gamma   90.00
#
_symmetry.space_group_name_H-M   'P 1'
#
loop_
_entity.id
_entity.type
_entity.pdbx_description
1 polymer ?
#
loop_
_entity_poly.entity_id
_entity_poly.type
_entity_poly.pdbx_seq_one_letter_code
_entity_poly.pdbx_strand_id
1 'polypeptide(L)'
;ITFLEQRREHLNHHFGVDLQRAPVVNTLRTVLQSLSTEALEEAFRRHAKALLPAGEAGEQPVIAIDGKTLRGSFDHLNDRKAAQTLTAFASAAAIVLAHTEIDDKSNEIPAAQQMIRELGLTGVVFTADALHCQKNL
;
A
#
# COMPACT_ATOMS: atom_id res chain seq x y z
N ILE A 1 -12.85 0.47 16.69
CA ILE A 1 -13.01 -0.17 18.01
C ILE A 1 -14.08 -1.24 17.94
N THR A 2 -15.28 -0.96 17.49
CA THR A 2 -16.39 -1.94 17.40
C THR A 2 -16.01 -3.24 16.70
N PHE A 3 -15.22 -3.18 15.62
CA PHE A 3 -14.71 -4.38 14.94
C PHE A 3 -13.84 -5.23 15.89
N LEU A 4 -12.92 -4.60 16.62
CA LEU A 4 -12.03 -5.31 17.54
C LEU A 4 -12.80 -5.92 18.72
N GLU A 5 -13.82 -5.25 19.23
CA GLU A 5 -14.68 -5.77 20.29
C GLU A 5 -15.46 -7.00 19.82
N GLN A 6 -16.09 -6.91 18.65
CA GLN A 6 -16.87 -8.01 18.07
C GLN A 6 -16.02 -9.23 17.67
N ARG A 7 -14.75 -9.01 17.32
CA ARG A 7 -13.85 -10.06 16.84
C ARG A 7 -12.81 -10.47 17.89
N ARG A 8 -12.87 -9.95 19.11
CA ARG A 8 -11.86 -10.16 20.14
C ARG A 8 -11.51 -11.62 20.38
N GLU A 9 -12.50 -12.48 20.58
CA GLU A 9 -12.28 -13.91 20.82
C GLU A 9 -11.64 -14.60 19.63
N HIS A 10 -12.09 -14.27 18.42
CA HIS A 10 -11.50 -14.79 17.19
C HIS A 10 -10.04 -14.33 17.01
N LEU A 11 -9.76 -13.06 17.29
CA LEU A 11 -8.40 -12.51 17.22
C LEU A 11 -7.50 -13.13 18.30
N ASN A 12 -8.00 -13.31 19.52
CA ASN A 12 -7.27 -13.97 20.59
C ASN A 12 -6.88 -15.40 20.18
N HIS A 13 -7.83 -16.16 19.67
CA HIS A 13 -7.58 -17.52 19.21
C HIS A 13 -6.59 -17.55 18.04
N HIS A 14 -6.78 -16.71 17.03
CA HIS A 14 -5.98 -16.71 15.81
C HIS A 14 -4.52 -16.29 16.05
N PHE A 15 -4.32 -15.28 16.89
CA PHE A 15 -2.99 -14.73 17.19
C PHE A 15 -2.35 -15.27 18.48
N GLY A 16 -3.03 -16.14 19.20
CA GLY A 16 -2.51 -16.70 20.46
C GLY A 16 -2.32 -15.64 21.56
N VAL A 17 -3.15 -14.61 21.57
CA VAL A 17 -3.10 -13.51 22.55
C VAL A 17 -4.29 -13.54 23.48
N ASP A 18 -4.22 -12.85 24.62
CA ASP A 18 -5.30 -12.75 25.61
C ASP A 18 -5.67 -11.28 25.84
N LEU A 19 -6.34 -10.69 24.86
CA LEU A 19 -6.87 -9.34 24.96
C LEU A 19 -8.17 -9.37 25.77
N GLN A 20 -8.13 -8.84 26.98
CA GLN A 20 -9.30 -8.73 27.86
C GLN A 20 -10.32 -7.67 27.39
N ARG A 21 -9.83 -6.66 26.68
CA ARG A 21 -10.64 -5.58 26.10
C ARG A 21 -10.02 -5.06 24.81
N ALA A 22 -10.85 -4.47 23.95
CA ALA A 22 -10.33 -3.78 22.77
C ALA A 22 -9.48 -2.57 23.18
N PRO A 23 -8.36 -2.30 22.49
CA PRO A 23 -7.55 -1.12 22.73
C PRO A 23 -8.33 0.15 22.40
N VAL A 24 -8.13 1.20 23.18
CA VAL A 24 -8.73 2.51 22.88
C VAL A 24 -8.05 3.19 21.70
N VAL A 25 -8.74 4.17 21.09
CA VAL A 25 -8.26 4.89 19.89
C VAL A 25 -6.83 5.42 20.06
N ASN A 26 -6.54 6.02 21.23
CA ASN A 26 -5.22 6.59 21.48
C ASN A 26 -4.12 5.54 21.53
N THR A 27 -4.40 4.36 22.08
CA THR A 27 -3.44 3.23 22.07
C THR A 27 -3.16 2.79 20.63
N LEU A 28 -4.20 2.63 19.81
CA LEU A 28 -4.04 2.28 18.39
C LEU A 28 -3.23 3.33 17.65
N ARG A 29 -3.54 4.62 17.87
CA ARG A 29 -2.79 5.73 17.26
C ARG A 29 -1.31 5.69 17.65
N THR A 30 -1.01 5.54 18.93
CA THR A 30 0.38 5.47 19.42
C THR A 30 1.13 4.30 18.80
N VAL A 31 0.51 3.11 18.75
CA VAL A 31 1.13 1.94 18.11
C VAL A 31 1.40 2.20 16.63
N LEU A 32 0.40 2.69 15.88
CA LEU A 32 0.56 2.96 14.44
C LEU A 32 1.64 4.02 14.16
N GLN A 33 1.73 5.05 15.00
CA GLN A 33 2.75 6.10 14.88
C GLN A 33 4.17 5.62 15.26
N SER A 34 4.28 4.55 16.03
CA SER A 34 5.59 3.97 16.42
C SER A 34 6.13 2.95 15.42
N LEU A 35 5.33 2.52 14.45
CA LEU A 35 5.79 1.58 13.43
C LEU A 35 6.73 2.28 12.43
N SER A 36 7.81 1.57 12.03
CA SER A 36 8.58 2.00 10.86
C SER A 36 7.74 1.85 9.60
N THR A 37 7.59 2.93 8.84
CA THR A 37 6.86 2.94 7.58
C THR A 37 7.49 1.97 6.58
N GLU A 38 8.81 1.93 6.50
CA GLU A 38 9.57 1.07 5.59
C GLU A 38 9.36 -0.41 5.91
N ALA A 39 9.44 -0.77 7.21
CA ALA A 39 9.22 -2.15 7.65
C ALA A 39 7.78 -2.62 7.42
N LEU A 40 6.81 -1.72 7.61
CA LEU A 40 5.41 -2.00 7.35
C LEU A 40 5.16 -2.21 5.86
N GLU A 41 5.73 -1.35 5.01
CA GLU A 41 5.66 -1.47 3.55
C GLU A 41 6.26 -2.78 3.05
N GLU A 42 7.42 -3.14 3.54
CA GLU A 42 8.07 -4.39 3.15
C GLU A 42 7.24 -5.61 3.56
N ALA A 43 6.70 -5.61 4.78
CA ALA A 43 5.82 -6.67 5.25
C ALA A 43 4.53 -6.76 4.41
N PHE A 44 3.95 -5.61 4.07
CA PHE A 44 2.77 -5.52 3.22
C PHE A 44 3.04 -6.06 1.82
N ARG A 45 4.14 -5.64 1.17
CA ARG A 45 4.53 -6.13 -0.18
C ARG A 45 4.73 -7.64 -0.19
N ARG A 46 5.39 -8.21 0.82
CA ARG A 46 5.57 -9.67 0.94
C ARG A 46 4.24 -10.39 1.05
N HIS A 47 3.34 -9.87 1.87
CA HIS A 47 2.01 -10.45 2.06
C HIS A 47 1.19 -10.37 0.78
N ALA A 48 1.13 -9.20 0.15
CA ALA A 48 0.41 -8.99 -1.11
C ALA A 48 0.93 -9.89 -2.22
N LYS A 49 2.26 -10.05 -2.33
CA LYS A 49 2.88 -10.94 -3.32
C LYS A 49 2.50 -12.42 -3.08
N ALA A 50 2.39 -12.84 -1.82
CA ALA A 50 1.97 -14.20 -1.47
C ALA A 50 0.48 -14.49 -1.79
N LEU A 51 -0.34 -13.44 -1.89
CA LEU A 51 -1.75 -13.53 -2.24
C LEU A 51 -2.02 -13.47 -3.75
N LEU A 52 -1.01 -13.11 -4.56
CA LEU A 52 -1.18 -13.13 -6.01
C LEU A 52 -1.43 -14.56 -6.47
N PRO A 53 -2.52 -14.81 -7.22
CA PRO A 53 -2.73 -16.11 -7.81
C PRO A 53 -1.60 -16.42 -8.79
N ALA A 54 -1.18 -17.67 -8.82
CA ALA A 54 -0.34 -18.14 -9.91
C ALA A 54 -1.15 -17.93 -11.20
N GLY A 55 -0.63 -17.09 -12.12
CA GLY A 55 -1.30 -16.82 -13.39
C GLY A 55 -1.59 -18.11 -14.13
N GLU A 56 -2.75 -18.23 -14.76
CA GLU A 56 -3.04 -19.32 -15.68
C GLU A 56 -2.05 -19.26 -16.85
N ALA A 57 -1.69 -20.42 -17.38
CA ALA A 57 -0.71 -20.50 -18.46
C ALA A 57 -1.21 -19.73 -19.70
N GLY A 58 -0.52 -18.61 -20.00
CA GLY A 58 -0.83 -17.72 -21.13
C GLY A 58 -1.51 -16.41 -20.78
N GLU A 59 -1.95 -16.19 -19.54
CA GLU A 59 -2.45 -14.90 -19.08
C GLU A 59 -1.34 -14.08 -18.42
N GLN A 60 -1.21 -12.82 -18.85
CA GLN A 60 -0.32 -11.86 -18.22
C GLN A 60 -1.13 -11.03 -17.22
N PRO A 61 -0.85 -11.13 -15.91
CA PRO A 61 -1.52 -10.28 -14.92
C PRO A 61 -1.33 -8.80 -15.23
N VAL A 62 -2.40 -8.02 -15.12
CA VAL A 62 -2.37 -6.58 -15.32
C VAL A 62 -2.23 -5.88 -13.98
N ILE A 63 -1.20 -5.06 -13.87
CA ILE A 63 -0.90 -4.22 -12.71
C ILE A 63 -1.14 -2.76 -13.09
N ALA A 64 -2.15 -2.15 -12.49
CA ALA A 64 -2.45 -0.74 -12.69
C ALA A 64 -1.63 0.13 -11.73
N ILE A 65 -0.97 1.15 -12.24
CA ILE A 65 -0.27 2.17 -11.45
C ILE A 65 -1.10 3.44 -11.48
N ASP A 66 -1.48 3.94 -10.30
CA ASP A 66 -2.33 5.12 -10.14
C ASP A 66 -1.78 6.04 -9.06
N GLY A 67 -1.67 7.33 -9.39
CA GLY A 67 -1.26 8.38 -8.48
C GLY A 67 -2.47 9.02 -7.79
N LYS A 68 -2.43 9.15 -6.47
CA LYS A 68 -3.50 9.81 -5.70
C LYS A 68 -2.97 10.84 -4.72
N THR A 69 -3.63 11.99 -4.67
CA THR A 69 -3.43 12.97 -3.61
C THR A 69 -4.30 12.63 -2.42
N LEU A 70 -3.69 12.40 -1.26
CA LEU A 70 -4.41 12.12 -0.01
C LEU A 70 -5.07 13.40 0.50
N ARG A 71 -6.38 13.52 0.26
CA ARG A 71 -7.16 14.65 0.78
C ARG A 71 -7.17 14.60 2.32
N GLY A 72 -6.82 15.73 2.97
CA GLY A 72 -6.77 15.83 4.42
C GLY A 72 -5.40 15.55 5.05
N SER A 73 -4.37 15.20 4.27
CA SER A 73 -2.99 15.13 4.73
C SER A 73 -2.27 16.49 4.71
N PHE A 74 -2.97 17.54 4.30
CA PHE A 74 -2.48 18.91 4.33
C PHE A 74 -2.30 19.39 5.78
N ASP A 75 -1.09 19.76 6.15
CA ASP A 75 -0.78 20.31 7.47
C ASP A 75 -0.54 21.81 7.37
N HIS A 76 -1.59 22.58 7.67
CA HIS A 76 -1.54 24.05 7.64
C HIS A 76 -0.54 24.65 8.64
N LEU A 77 -0.19 23.91 9.71
CA LEU A 77 0.72 24.43 10.73
C LEU A 77 2.18 24.33 10.31
N ASN A 78 2.51 23.36 9.50
CA ASN A 78 3.89 23.09 9.02
C ASN A 78 4.07 23.35 7.53
N ASP A 79 3.11 24.00 6.88
CA ASP A 79 3.11 24.32 5.44
C ASP A 79 3.40 23.08 4.55
N ARG A 80 2.96 21.89 5.01
CA ARG A 80 3.08 20.66 4.25
C ARG A 80 1.93 20.51 3.29
N LYS A 81 2.24 20.34 2.02
CA LYS A 81 1.28 20.01 0.98
C LYS A 81 0.66 18.62 1.23
N ALA A 82 -0.50 18.39 0.62
CA ALA A 82 -1.15 17.08 0.68
C ALA A 82 -0.23 15.99 0.13
N ALA A 83 -0.06 14.92 0.88
CA ALA A 83 0.77 13.80 0.46
C ALA A 83 0.24 13.19 -0.84
N GLN A 84 1.13 12.97 -1.78
CA GLN A 84 0.84 12.24 -3.01
C GLN A 84 1.33 10.81 -2.86
N THR A 85 0.53 9.85 -3.25
CA THR A 85 0.89 8.44 -3.20
C THR A 85 0.72 7.80 -4.56
N LEU A 86 1.65 6.94 -4.92
CA LEU A 86 1.56 6.06 -6.07
C LEU A 86 1.19 4.65 -5.58
N THR A 87 0.24 4.03 -6.24
CA THR A 87 -0.28 2.71 -5.86
C THR A 87 -0.17 1.75 -7.03
N ALA A 88 0.36 0.55 -6.81
CA ALA A 88 0.32 -0.56 -7.76
C ALA A 88 -0.80 -1.54 -7.36
N PHE A 89 -1.75 -1.77 -8.26
CA PHE A 89 -2.94 -2.56 -8.04
C PHE A 89 -3.06 -3.72 -9.03
N ALA A 90 -3.10 -4.95 -8.51
CA ALA A 90 -3.37 -6.13 -9.32
C ALA A 90 -4.87 -6.26 -9.59
N SER A 91 -5.30 -5.90 -10.79
CA SER A 91 -6.72 -5.75 -11.15
C SER A 91 -7.50 -7.05 -11.02
N ALA A 92 -6.97 -8.17 -11.50
CA ALA A 92 -7.63 -9.47 -11.46
C ALA A 92 -7.80 -10.02 -10.04
N ALA A 93 -6.81 -9.80 -9.17
CA ALA A 93 -6.85 -10.25 -7.78
C ALA A 93 -7.51 -9.25 -6.83
N ALA A 94 -7.79 -8.02 -7.28
CA ALA A 94 -8.25 -6.90 -6.47
C ALA A 94 -7.34 -6.59 -5.26
N ILE A 95 -6.02 -6.71 -5.44
CA ILE A 95 -5.02 -6.56 -4.38
C ILE A 95 -4.12 -5.36 -4.68
N VAL A 96 -3.90 -4.50 -3.68
CA VAL A 96 -2.84 -3.51 -3.68
C VAL A 96 -1.51 -4.22 -3.41
N LEU A 97 -0.53 -4.06 -4.31
CA LEU A 97 0.78 -4.71 -4.21
C LEU A 97 1.81 -3.84 -3.50
N ALA A 98 1.76 -2.55 -3.74
CA ALA A 98 2.64 -1.56 -3.14
C ALA A 98 2.00 -0.18 -3.17
N HIS A 99 2.41 0.67 -2.26
CA HIS A 99 2.21 2.10 -2.36
C HIS A 99 3.50 2.83 -1.96
N THR A 100 3.71 4.00 -2.52
CA THR A 100 4.90 4.81 -2.26
C THR A 100 4.46 6.27 -2.18
N GLU A 101 4.92 6.96 -1.16
CA GLU A 101 4.72 8.40 -1.05
C GLU A 101 5.64 9.11 -2.05
N ILE A 102 5.11 10.10 -2.75
CA ILE A 102 5.86 10.92 -3.72
C ILE A 102 6.17 12.24 -3.05
N ASP A 103 7.44 12.56 -2.92
CA ASP A 103 7.87 13.88 -2.45
C ASP A 103 7.47 14.97 -3.45
N ASP A 104 7.06 16.13 -2.96
CA ASP A 104 6.68 17.32 -3.74
C ASP A 104 7.69 17.73 -4.82
N LYS A 105 8.94 17.28 -4.71
CA LYS A 105 10.05 17.57 -5.64
C LYS A 105 10.32 16.44 -6.63
N SER A 106 9.73 15.26 -6.43
CA SER A 106 9.93 14.11 -7.30
C SER A 106 8.80 14.03 -8.33
N ASN A 107 9.18 13.80 -9.58
CA ASN A 107 8.23 13.51 -10.64
C ASN A 107 7.64 12.12 -10.42
N GLU A 108 6.34 11.91 -10.66
CA GLU A 108 5.66 10.63 -10.59
C GLU A 108 6.33 9.53 -11.42
N ILE A 109 6.94 9.90 -12.56
CA ILE A 109 7.58 8.96 -13.48
C ILE A 109 8.76 8.21 -12.85
N PRO A 110 9.76 8.87 -12.22
CA PRO A 110 10.82 8.17 -11.50
C PRO A 110 10.30 7.29 -10.35
N ALA A 111 9.28 7.74 -9.64
CA ALA A 111 8.67 6.98 -8.56
C ALA A 111 7.99 5.70 -9.09
N ALA A 112 7.27 5.78 -10.21
CA ALA A 112 6.67 4.64 -10.87
C ALA A 112 7.72 3.63 -11.35
N GLN A 113 8.80 4.11 -11.97
CA GLN A 113 9.92 3.27 -12.42
C GLN A 113 10.61 2.55 -11.25
N GLN A 114 10.78 3.24 -10.13
CA GLN A 114 11.36 2.65 -8.93
C GLN A 114 10.42 1.58 -8.35
N MET A 115 9.12 1.89 -8.22
CA MET A 115 8.11 0.94 -7.76
C MET A 115 8.08 -0.33 -8.60
N ILE A 116 8.10 -0.21 -9.94
CA ILE A 116 8.15 -1.36 -10.85
C ILE A 116 9.40 -2.23 -10.59
N ARG A 117 10.57 -1.60 -10.44
CA ARG A 117 11.81 -2.33 -10.11
C ARG A 117 11.74 -3.04 -8.77
N GLU A 118 11.20 -2.37 -7.74
CA GLU A 118 11.09 -2.93 -6.39
C GLU A 118 10.08 -4.07 -6.30
N LEU A 119 9.01 -4.03 -7.08
CA LEU A 119 8.04 -5.12 -7.17
C LEU A 119 8.69 -6.39 -7.73
N GLY A 120 9.67 -6.26 -8.64
CA GLY A 120 10.42 -7.38 -9.20
C GLY A 120 9.53 -8.44 -9.85
N LEU A 121 8.38 -8.03 -10.41
CA LEU A 121 7.44 -8.92 -11.10
C LEU A 121 7.86 -9.10 -12.55
N THR A 122 7.80 -10.33 -13.03
CA THR A 122 8.08 -10.70 -14.43
C THR A 122 6.84 -11.31 -15.06
N GLY A 123 6.69 -11.17 -16.38
CA GLY A 123 5.53 -11.73 -17.08
C GLY A 123 4.21 -11.02 -16.79
N VAL A 124 4.26 -9.77 -16.37
CA VAL A 124 3.09 -8.91 -16.09
C VAL A 124 3.04 -7.73 -17.04
N VAL A 125 1.85 -7.17 -17.22
CA VAL A 125 1.62 -5.92 -17.95
C VAL A 125 1.37 -4.81 -16.95
N PHE A 126 2.16 -3.73 -17.00
CA PHE A 126 1.89 -2.53 -16.23
C PHE A 126 1.07 -1.55 -17.07
N THR A 127 0.03 -0.99 -16.47
CA THR A 127 -0.76 0.11 -17.04
C THR A 127 -0.62 1.34 -16.15
N ALA A 128 -0.49 2.51 -16.76
CA ALA A 128 -0.41 3.79 -16.06
C ALA A 128 -1.23 4.84 -16.80
N ASP A 129 -1.58 5.94 -16.13
CA ASP A 129 -2.26 7.07 -16.77
C ASP A 129 -1.39 7.68 -17.89
N ALA A 130 -2.03 8.33 -18.86
CA ALA A 130 -1.40 8.99 -20.00
C ALA A 130 -0.33 10.02 -19.60
N LEU A 131 -0.43 10.61 -18.42
CA LEU A 131 0.60 11.51 -17.87
C LEU A 131 1.96 10.82 -17.68
N HIS A 132 1.99 9.50 -17.55
CA HIS A 132 3.20 8.69 -17.46
C HIS A 132 3.77 8.28 -18.83
N CYS A 133 3.06 8.55 -19.93
CA CYS A 133 3.45 8.21 -21.29
C CYS A 133 4.48 9.20 -21.87
N GLN A 134 5.59 9.42 -21.18
CA GLN A 134 6.74 10.13 -21.72
C GLN A 134 7.79 9.13 -22.25
N LYS A 135 8.57 9.56 -23.26
CA LYS A 135 9.50 8.71 -24.05
C LYS A 135 10.55 7.89 -23.27
N ASN A 136 10.54 7.90 -21.93
CA ASN A 136 11.56 7.30 -21.07
C ASN A 136 10.99 6.36 -19.99
N LEU A 137 9.82 5.80 -20.21
CA LEU A 137 9.31 4.67 -19.39
C LEU A 137 9.84 3.37 -19.92
#